data_61b06c22ff1a0894182d404922b7eae3
#
_entry.id   61b06c22ff1a0894182d404922b7eae3
#
_cell.length_a   1.000
_cell.length_b   1.000
_cell.length_c   1.000
_cell.angle_alpha   90.00
_cell.angle_beta   90.00
_cell.angle_gamma   90.00
#
_symmetry.space_group_name_H-M   'P 1'
#
loop_
_entity.id
_entity.type
_entity.pdbx_description
1 polymer ?
#
loop_
_entity_poly.entity_id
_entity_poly.type
_entity_poly.pdbx_seq_one_letter_code
_entity_poly.pdbx_strand_id
1 'polypeptide(L)'
;GLNYTLAGLLNSGAYYLVSIYLFAHGNEGEVGCYSYGNLLISYLSMLAFAALDSEFFPRLSAVNKDKTRSNGLVNTQVELLMVLITPLIICFAVCLPLVPRLLLDVEFMPLVEMAQWGVMGLFFKAMMLPTAYLCLSKKDSRIFLLQEVVSYTFMVAIMIGGFMYYGLPGLGIGMLISGVFDWLSVWII
;
A
#
# COMPACT_ATOMS: atom_id res chain seq x y z
N GLY A 1 17.33 6.58 -7.64
CA GLY A 1 18.38 5.67 -8.06
C GLY A 1 18.09 4.19 -7.78
N LEU A 2 19.14 3.39 -7.74
CA LEU A 2 19.10 1.93 -7.64
C LEU A 2 18.22 1.42 -6.49
N ASN A 3 18.28 2.04 -5.33
CA ASN A 3 17.53 1.61 -4.14
C ASN A 3 16.01 1.80 -4.27
N TYR A 4 15.57 2.83 -4.99
CA TYR A 4 14.15 3.04 -5.29
C TYR A 4 13.63 1.97 -6.27
N THR A 5 14.46 1.62 -7.27
CA THR A 5 14.12 0.54 -8.21
C THR A 5 14.05 -0.81 -7.49
N LEU A 6 14.99 -1.08 -6.55
CA LEU A 6 14.97 -2.29 -5.73
C LEU A 6 13.71 -2.35 -4.84
N ALA A 7 13.29 -1.25 -4.23
CA ALA A 7 12.05 -1.18 -3.45
C ALA A 7 10.82 -1.51 -4.33
N GLY A 8 10.77 -0.99 -5.56
CA GLY A 8 9.72 -1.34 -6.52
C GLY A 8 9.71 -2.83 -6.91
N LEU A 9 10.88 -3.44 -7.07
CA LEU A 9 11.01 -4.87 -7.33
C LEU A 9 10.57 -5.71 -6.12
N LEU A 10 10.91 -5.29 -4.89
CA LEU A 10 10.45 -5.95 -3.66
C LEU A 10 8.94 -5.90 -3.54
N ASN A 11 8.33 -4.72 -3.81
CA ASN A 11 6.88 -4.57 -3.83
C ASN A 11 6.22 -5.55 -4.80
N SER A 12 6.62 -5.52 -6.06
CA SER A 12 6.06 -6.41 -7.09
C SER A 12 6.31 -7.88 -6.75
N GLY A 13 7.49 -8.21 -6.26
CA GLY A 13 7.86 -9.56 -5.84
C GLY A 13 7.01 -10.08 -4.69
N ALA A 14 6.72 -9.25 -3.70
CA ALA A 14 5.89 -9.61 -2.56
C ALA A 14 4.44 -9.97 -2.99
N TYR A 15 3.80 -9.15 -3.81
CA TYR A 15 2.47 -9.46 -4.37
C TYR A 15 2.50 -10.72 -5.26
N TYR A 16 3.58 -10.92 -6.01
CA TYR A 16 3.74 -12.12 -6.84
C TYR A 16 3.89 -13.39 -5.98
N LEU A 17 4.62 -13.33 -4.86
CA LEU A 17 4.73 -14.46 -3.92
C LEU A 17 3.37 -14.85 -3.33
N VAL A 18 2.54 -13.87 -2.97
CA VAL A 18 1.16 -14.13 -2.51
C VAL A 18 0.35 -14.79 -3.61
N SER A 19 0.48 -14.31 -4.87
CA SER A 19 -0.21 -14.91 -6.03
C SER A 19 0.20 -16.37 -6.25
N ILE A 20 1.50 -16.68 -6.17
CA ILE A 20 2.00 -18.06 -6.29
C ILE A 20 1.42 -18.96 -5.18
N TYR A 21 1.38 -18.44 -3.95
CA TYR A 21 0.82 -19.19 -2.84
C TYR A 21 -0.67 -19.50 -3.05
N LEU A 22 -1.44 -18.51 -3.48
CA LEU A 22 -2.85 -18.67 -3.82
C LEU A 22 -3.07 -19.66 -4.96
N PHE A 23 -2.24 -19.62 -5.99
CA PHE A 23 -2.31 -20.56 -7.10
C PHE A 23 -2.02 -22.01 -6.66
N ALA A 24 -1.15 -22.20 -5.67
CA ALA A 24 -0.80 -23.52 -5.17
C ALA A 24 -1.80 -24.08 -4.14
N HIS A 25 -2.50 -23.24 -3.37
CA HIS A 25 -3.32 -23.66 -2.24
C HIS A 25 -4.79 -23.18 -2.30
N GLY A 26 -5.09 -22.22 -3.15
CA GLY A 26 -6.44 -21.71 -3.41
C GLY A 26 -7.07 -22.33 -4.66
N ASN A 27 -8.18 -21.76 -5.09
CA ASN A 27 -8.83 -22.09 -6.36
C ASN A 27 -8.67 -20.95 -7.38
N GLU A 28 -8.96 -21.22 -8.66
CA GLU A 28 -8.83 -20.25 -9.75
C GLU A 28 -9.65 -18.98 -9.52
N GLY A 29 -10.84 -19.10 -8.93
CA GLY A 29 -11.69 -17.98 -8.57
C GLY A 29 -11.07 -17.07 -7.51
N GLU A 30 -10.41 -17.65 -6.51
CA GLU A 30 -9.72 -16.88 -5.45
C GLU A 30 -8.51 -16.12 -6.00
N VAL A 31 -7.74 -16.74 -6.91
CA VAL A 31 -6.62 -16.06 -7.60
C VAL A 31 -7.15 -14.90 -8.45
N GLY A 32 -8.25 -15.11 -9.16
CA GLY A 32 -8.93 -14.07 -9.93
C GLY A 32 -9.41 -12.92 -9.05
N CYS A 33 -10.14 -13.22 -7.97
CA CYS A 33 -10.61 -12.21 -7.01
C CYS A 33 -9.46 -11.41 -6.39
N TYR A 34 -8.39 -12.06 -5.98
CA TYR A 34 -7.20 -11.39 -5.45
C TYR A 34 -6.55 -10.47 -6.48
N SER A 35 -6.37 -10.96 -7.71
CA SER A 35 -5.71 -10.20 -8.77
C SER A 35 -6.50 -8.94 -9.15
N TYR A 36 -7.81 -9.05 -9.35
CA TYR A 36 -8.67 -7.91 -9.66
C TYR A 36 -8.83 -6.96 -8.47
N GLY A 37 -8.99 -7.47 -7.25
CA GLY A 37 -9.08 -6.64 -6.05
C GLY A 37 -7.80 -5.83 -5.81
N ASN A 38 -6.64 -6.48 -5.94
CA ASN A 38 -5.34 -5.81 -5.84
C ASN A 38 -5.12 -4.79 -6.95
N LEU A 39 -5.56 -5.08 -8.18
CA LEU A 39 -5.50 -4.13 -9.30
C LEU A 39 -6.29 -2.86 -8.98
N LEU A 40 -7.51 -2.98 -8.47
CA LEU A 40 -8.37 -1.85 -8.12
C LEU A 40 -7.75 -1.00 -6.99
N ILE A 41 -7.22 -1.63 -5.94
CA ILE A 41 -6.51 -0.95 -4.86
C ILE A 41 -5.26 -0.23 -5.39
N SER A 42 -4.53 -0.86 -6.32
CA SER A 42 -3.31 -0.29 -6.91
C SER A 42 -3.62 0.95 -7.75
N TYR A 43 -4.70 0.94 -8.54
CA TYR A 43 -5.13 2.13 -9.28
C TYR A 43 -5.53 3.29 -8.35
N LEU A 44 -6.26 3.00 -7.26
CA LEU A 44 -6.59 4.02 -6.28
C LEU A 44 -5.34 4.58 -5.59
N SER A 45 -4.39 3.71 -5.24
CA SER A 45 -3.09 4.09 -4.69
C SER A 45 -2.31 4.99 -5.64
N MET A 46 -2.26 4.62 -6.93
CA MET A 46 -1.60 5.42 -7.97
C MET A 46 -2.23 6.82 -8.08
N LEU A 47 -3.55 6.92 -8.11
CA LEU A 47 -4.25 8.22 -8.17
C LEU A 47 -3.95 9.08 -6.94
N ALA A 48 -3.95 8.48 -5.75
CA ALA A 48 -3.73 9.21 -4.49
C ALA A 48 -2.28 9.70 -4.33
N PHE A 49 -1.30 8.92 -4.80
CA PHE A 49 0.12 9.16 -4.51
C PHE A 49 0.95 9.65 -5.69
N ALA A 50 0.36 9.80 -6.88
CA ALA A 50 1.09 10.22 -8.10
C ALA A 50 1.87 11.53 -7.93
N ALA A 51 1.34 12.48 -7.16
CA ALA A 51 1.99 13.77 -6.92
C ALA A 51 3.21 13.69 -5.99
N LEU A 52 3.36 12.61 -5.20
CA LEU A 52 4.49 12.48 -4.28
C LEU A 52 5.83 12.37 -5.01
N ASP A 53 5.89 11.58 -6.06
CA ASP A 53 7.13 11.39 -6.82
C ASP A 53 7.47 12.60 -7.69
N SER A 54 6.46 13.20 -8.31
CA SER A 54 6.65 14.26 -9.30
C SER A 54 6.82 15.65 -8.69
N GLU A 55 6.15 15.95 -7.58
CA GLU A 55 6.14 17.29 -6.99
C GLU A 55 6.74 17.35 -5.59
N PHE A 56 6.32 16.45 -4.70
CA PHE A 56 6.72 16.52 -3.29
C PHE A 56 8.19 16.15 -3.10
N PHE A 57 8.66 15.04 -3.66
CA PHE A 57 10.02 14.56 -3.50
C PHE A 57 11.11 15.55 -3.97
N PRO A 58 10.98 16.22 -5.13
CA PRO A 58 11.91 17.28 -5.53
C PRO A 58 11.95 18.46 -4.57
N ARG A 59 10.77 18.93 -4.09
CA ARG A 59 10.68 20.02 -3.12
C ARG A 59 11.34 19.64 -1.78
N LEU A 60 11.08 18.44 -1.30
CA LEU A 60 11.69 17.92 -0.07
C LEU A 60 13.20 17.81 -0.19
N SER A 61 13.69 17.32 -1.33
CA SER A 61 15.13 17.19 -1.60
C SER A 61 15.86 18.53 -1.63
N ALA A 62 15.19 19.60 -2.07
CA ALA A 62 15.76 20.95 -2.12
C ALA A 62 15.98 21.55 -0.70
N VAL A 63 15.17 21.16 0.28
CA VAL A 63 15.22 21.68 1.67
C VAL A 63 15.70 20.66 2.68
N ASN A 64 16.22 19.52 2.26
CA ASN A 64 16.59 18.39 3.14
C ASN A 64 17.66 18.72 4.20
N LYS A 65 18.45 19.78 3.99
CA LYS A 65 19.44 20.29 4.95
C LYS A 65 18.82 21.12 6.07
N ASP A 66 17.64 21.71 5.87
CA ASP A 66 16.91 22.49 6.85
C ASP A 66 15.84 21.59 7.51
N LYS A 67 16.15 21.13 8.73
CA LYS A 67 15.29 20.21 9.48
C LYS A 67 13.88 20.80 9.74
N THR A 68 13.79 22.09 10.01
CA THR A 68 12.50 22.75 10.31
C THR A 68 11.64 22.83 9.06
N ARG A 69 12.21 23.23 7.94
CA ARG A 69 11.49 23.32 6.67
C ARG A 69 11.10 21.95 6.14
N SER A 70 11.98 20.95 6.19
CA SER A 70 11.67 19.59 5.73
C SER A 70 10.57 18.95 6.56
N ASN A 71 10.59 19.07 7.89
CA ASN A 71 9.52 18.56 8.73
C ASN A 71 8.19 19.29 8.49
N GLY A 72 8.22 20.62 8.29
CA GLY A 72 7.03 21.39 7.92
C GLY A 72 6.40 20.92 6.61
N LEU A 73 7.22 20.67 5.59
CA LEU A 73 6.76 20.14 4.30
C LEU A 73 6.14 18.73 4.46
N VAL A 74 6.78 17.84 5.23
CA VAL A 74 6.25 16.49 5.48
C VAL A 74 4.90 16.57 6.17
N ASN A 75 4.76 17.35 7.24
CA ASN A 75 3.50 17.49 7.96
C ASN A 75 2.37 18.03 7.05
N THR A 76 2.65 19.08 6.30
CA THR A 76 1.66 19.64 5.34
C THR A 76 1.26 18.61 4.28
N GLN A 77 2.23 17.80 3.80
CA GLN A 77 1.94 16.77 2.80
C GLN A 77 1.10 15.63 3.39
N VAL A 78 1.38 15.22 4.63
CA VAL A 78 0.53 14.24 5.34
C VAL A 78 -0.88 14.75 5.49
N GLU A 79 -1.07 16.00 5.95
CA GLU A 79 -2.40 16.62 6.08
C GLU A 79 -3.16 16.63 4.75
N LEU A 80 -2.52 17.07 3.67
CA LEU A 80 -3.11 17.11 2.34
C LEU A 80 -3.51 15.69 1.86
N LEU A 81 -2.64 14.71 2.04
CA LEU A 81 -2.93 13.33 1.67
C LEU A 81 -4.09 12.76 2.48
N MET A 82 -4.16 13.04 3.78
CA MET A 82 -5.25 12.56 4.64
C MET A 82 -6.60 13.13 4.22
N VAL A 83 -6.64 14.43 3.88
CA VAL A 83 -7.86 15.08 3.38
C VAL A 83 -8.29 14.49 2.04
N LEU A 84 -7.35 14.11 1.18
CA LEU A 84 -7.62 13.56 -0.14
C LEU A 84 -8.01 12.07 -0.07
N ILE A 85 -7.22 11.26 0.67
CA ILE A 85 -7.38 9.80 0.66
C ILE A 85 -8.63 9.34 1.41
N THR A 86 -9.03 10.06 2.47
CA THR A 86 -10.20 9.67 3.27
C THR A 86 -11.48 9.60 2.44
N PRO A 87 -11.90 10.66 1.71
CA PRO A 87 -13.09 10.57 0.87
C PRO A 87 -12.92 9.57 -0.28
N LEU A 88 -11.70 9.41 -0.82
CA LEU A 88 -11.43 8.43 -1.86
C LEU A 88 -11.64 7.00 -1.37
N ILE A 89 -11.16 6.65 -0.18
CA ILE A 89 -11.37 5.33 0.44
C ILE A 89 -12.86 5.07 0.68
N ILE A 90 -13.58 6.06 1.22
CA ILE A 90 -15.02 5.92 1.48
C ILE A 90 -15.79 5.73 0.18
N CYS A 91 -15.53 6.57 -0.82
CA CYS A 91 -16.16 6.46 -2.13
C CYS A 91 -15.87 5.11 -2.78
N PHE A 92 -14.62 4.68 -2.76
CA PHE A 92 -14.20 3.38 -3.28
C PHE A 92 -14.92 2.23 -2.56
N ALA A 93 -14.91 2.21 -1.22
CA ALA A 93 -15.52 1.14 -0.45
C ALA A 93 -17.03 1.03 -0.68
N VAL A 94 -17.73 2.17 -0.85
CA VAL A 94 -19.16 2.23 -1.13
C VAL A 94 -19.49 1.82 -2.56
N CYS A 95 -18.68 2.25 -3.53
CA CYS A 95 -18.91 1.96 -4.95
C CYS A 95 -18.41 0.56 -5.36
N LEU A 96 -17.48 -0.01 -4.61
CA LEU A 96 -16.84 -1.28 -4.95
C LEU A 96 -17.81 -2.44 -5.22
N PRO A 97 -18.93 -2.62 -4.47
CA PRO A 97 -19.91 -3.69 -4.77
C PRO A 97 -20.57 -3.58 -6.14
N LEU A 98 -20.51 -2.40 -6.78
CA LEU A 98 -21.05 -2.20 -8.13
C LEU A 98 -20.13 -2.78 -9.21
N VAL A 99 -18.83 -2.87 -8.93
CA VAL A 99 -17.82 -3.33 -9.91
C VAL A 99 -18.08 -4.78 -10.35
N PRO A 100 -18.18 -5.78 -9.45
CA PRO A 100 -18.53 -7.14 -9.91
C PRO A 100 -19.88 -7.22 -10.60
N ARG A 101 -20.88 -6.47 -10.12
CA ARG A 101 -22.23 -6.53 -10.66
C ARG A 101 -22.37 -5.93 -12.05
N LEU A 102 -21.56 -4.93 -12.40
CA LEU A 102 -21.67 -4.18 -13.66
C LEU A 102 -20.60 -4.56 -14.68
N LEU A 103 -19.38 -4.92 -14.21
CA LEU A 103 -18.20 -5.06 -15.06
C LEU A 103 -17.60 -6.47 -15.06
N LEU A 104 -17.90 -7.27 -14.02
CA LEU A 104 -17.41 -8.63 -13.87
C LEU A 104 -18.63 -9.55 -13.69
N ASP A 105 -18.41 -10.79 -13.29
CA ASP A 105 -19.46 -11.74 -12.93
C ASP A 105 -19.70 -11.78 -11.42
N VAL A 106 -20.85 -12.32 -11.01
CA VAL A 106 -21.24 -12.49 -9.61
C VAL A 106 -20.23 -13.35 -8.85
N GLU A 107 -19.49 -14.21 -9.53
CA GLU A 107 -18.41 -15.02 -8.96
C GLU A 107 -17.29 -14.17 -8.33
N PHE A 108 -17.13 -12.93 -8.77
CA PHE A 108 -16.13 -11.99 -8.22
C PHE A 108 -16.64 -11.21 -6.98
N MET A 109 -17.83 -11.47 -6.48
CA MET A 109 -18.33 -10.81 -5.25
C MET A 109 -17.41 -10.95 -4.04
N PRO A 110 -16.69 -12.07 -3.81
CA PRO A 110 -15.75 -12.18 -2.67
C PRO A 110 -14.59 -11.17 -2.69
N LEU A 111 -14.22 -10.62 -3.87
CA LEU A 111 -13.20 -9.57 -3.95
C LEU A 111 -13.61 -8.29 -3.21
N VAL A 112 -14.93 -8.03 -3.09
CA VAL A 112 -15.44 -6.79 -2.49
C VAL A 112 -14.99 -6.68 -1.03
N GLU A 113 -15.22 -7.72 -0.24
CA GLU A 113 -14.83 -7.71 1.17
C GLU A 113 -13.32 -7.62 1.34
N MET A 114 -12.55 -8.40 0.54
CA MET A 114 -11.09 -8.34 0.55
C MET A 114 -10.58 -6.93 0.22
N ALA A 115 -11.10 -6.31 -0.84
CA ALA A 115 -10.62 -5.00 -1.29
C ALA A 115 -11.11 -3.86 -0.38
N GLN A 116 -12.27 -3.99 0.28
CA GLN A 116 -12.72 -3.04 1.29
C GLN A 116 -11.79 -3.02 2.51
N TRP A 117 -11.33 -4.18 3.00
CA TRP A 117 -10.33 -4.24 4.04
C TRP A 117 -8.97 -3.73 3.55
N GLY A 118 -8.54 -4.16 2.37
CA GLY A 118 -7.24 -3.81 1.82
C GLY A 118 -7.08 -2.31 1.55
N VAL A 119 -8.12 -1.64 1.06
CA VAL A 119 -8.07 -0.19 0.77
C VAL A 119 -7.88 0.64 2.04
N MET A 120 -8.34 0.19 3.19
CA MET A 120 -8.11 0.88 4.47
C MET A 120 -6.62 0.96 4.82
N GLY A 121 -5.80 0.04 4.33
CA GLY A 121 -4.34 0.09 4.47
C GLY A 121 -3.72 1.33 3.80
N LEU A 122 -4.34 1.88 2.74
CA LEU A 122 -3.86 3.09 2.08
C LEU A 122 -3.91 4.32 2.98
N PHE A 123 -4.80 4.35 3.96
CA PHE A 123 -4.86 5.42 4.94
C PHE A 123 -3.56 5.52 5.75
N PHE A 124 -3.08 4.38 6.25
CA PHE A 124 -1.81 4.32 6.98
C PHE A 124 -0.61 4.56 6.06
N LYS A 125 -0.69 4.10 4.82
CA LYS A 125 0.33 4.37 3.80
C LYS A 125 0.43 5.87 3.49
N ALA A 126 -0.68 6.61 3.47
CA ALA A 126 -0.68 8.05 3.28
C ALA A 126 0.05 8.80 4.41
N MET A 127 -0.03 8.30 5.64
CA MET A 127 0.70 8.86 6.78
C MET A 127 2.19 8.53 6.73
N MET A 128 2.54 7.33 6.25
CA MET A 128 3.91 6.81 6.25
C MET A 128 4.76 7.38 5.10
N LEU A 129 4.24 7.43 3.87
CA LEU A 129 5.02 7.72 2.66
C LEU A 129 5.79 9.05 2.69
N PRO A 130 5.19 10.21 3.09
CA PRO A 130 5.94 11.47 3.12
C PRO A 130 7.11 11.43 4.10
N THR A 131 6.97 10.69 5.21
CA THR A 131 8.03 10.51 6.21
C THR A 131 9.14 9.58 5.69
N ALA A 132 8.78 8.50 5.01
CA ALA A 132 9.74 7.61 4.35
C ALA A 132 10.57 8.34 3.28
N TYR A 133 9.94 9.26 2.55
CA TYR A 133 10.63 10.11 1.57
C TYR A 133 11.63 11.09 2.22
N LEU A 134 11.40 11.49 3.46
CA LEU A 134 12.38 12.28 4.21
C LEU A 134 13.68 11.48 4.44
N CYS A 135 13.57 10.20 4.81
CA CYS A 135 14.73 9.31 4.97
C CYS A 135 15.46 9.15 3.61
N LEU A 136 14.72 8.93 2.54
CA LEU A 136 15.29 8.80 1.20
C LEU A 136 15.99 10.09 0.73
N SER A 137 15.43 11.27 1.04
CA SER A 137 16.01 12.57 0.67
C SER A 137 17.32 12.87 1.39
N LYS A 138 17.51 12.34 2.60
CA LYS A 138 18.74 12.46 3.39
C LYS A 138 19.84 11.48 3.01
N LYS A 139 19.64 10.68 1.96
CA LYS A 139 20.57 9.64 1.45
C LYS A 139 20.81 8.46 2.38
N ASP A 140 20.00 8.27 3.42
CA ASP A 140 20.03 7.06 4.26
C ASP A 140 19.27 5.90 3.60
N SER A 141 19.64 5.66 2.33
CA SER A 141 18.96 4.69 1.47
C SER A 141 19.14 3.23 1.91
N ARG A 142 20.09 2.94 2.80
CA ARG A 142 20.24 1.60 3.38
C ARG A 142 19.15 1.32 4.41
N ILE A 143 18.85 2.31 5.27
CA ILE A 143 17.77 2.21 6.26
C ILE A 143 16.43 2.08 5.55
N PHE A 144 16.20 2.88 4.50
CA PHE A 144 15.01 2.79 3.67
C PHE A 144 14.83 1.39 3.07
N LEU A 145 15.88 0.81 2.45
CA LEU A 145 15.81 -0.54 1.88
C LEU A 145 15.57 -1.61 2.94
N LEU A 146 16.22 -1.50 4.09
CA LEU A 146 16.03 -2.45 5.18
C LEU A 146 14.58 -2.43 5.68
N GLN A 147 14.01 -1.24 5.84
CA GLN A 147 12.60 -1.05 6.19
C GLN A 147 11.69 -1.71 5.15
N GLU A 148 11.91 -1.47 3.85
CA GLU A 148 11.13 -2.06 2.77
C GLU A 148 11.18 -3.61 2.80
N VAL A 149 12.38 -4.19 2.99
CA VAL A 149 12.53 -5.65 3.09
C VAL A 149 11.74 -6.21 4.27
N VAL A 150 11.84 -5.58 5.45
CA VAL A 150 11.11 -6.03 6.64
C VAL A 150 9.61 -5.89 6.43
N SER A 151 9.14 -4.75 5.90
CA SER A 151 7.74 -4.47 5.63
C SER A 151 7.12 -5.47 4.64
N TYR A 152 7.78 -5.72 3.50
CA TYR A 152 7.24 -6.67 2.52
C TYR A 152 7.31 -8.12 2.99
N THR A 153 8.33 -8.50 3.76
CA THR A 153 8.39 -9.84 4.37
C THR A 153 7.24 -10.04 5.36
N PHE A 154 7.00 -9.04 6.21
CA PHE A 154 5.88 -9.05 7.14
C PHE A 154 4.53 -9.08 6.40
N MET A 155 4.36 -8.25 5.36
CA MET A 155 3.16 -8.22 4.53
C MET A 155 2.84 -9.60 3.93
N VAL A 156 3.81 -10.26 3.30
CA VAL A 156 3.63 -11.60 2.73
C VAL A 156 3.21 -12.59 3.81
N ALA A 157 3.90 -12.61 4.95
CA ALA A 157 3.59 -13.53 6.04
C ALA A 157 2.19 -13.33 6.61
N ILE A 158 1.77 -12.06 6.85
CA ILE A 158 0.46 -11.77 7.42
C ILE A 158 -0.67 -11.99 6.41
N MET A 159 -0.45 -11.74 5.12
CA MET A 159 -1.43 -12.01 4.08
C MET A 159 -1.64 -13.51 3.89
N ILE A 160 -0.57 -14.31 3.82
CA ILE A 160 -0.67 -15.76 3.73
C ILE A 160 -1.32 -16.33 4.99
N GLY A 161 -0.92 -15.89 6.18
CA GLY A 161 -1.55 -16.28 7.43
C GLY A 161 -3.04 -15.92 7.46
N GLY A 162 -3.39 -14.69 7.05
CA GLY A 162 -4.77 -14.25 6.95
C GLY A 162 -5.61 -15.12 6.01
N PHE A 163 -5.04 -15.48 4.86
CA PHE A 163 -5.72 -16.38 3.92
C PHE A 163 -5.95 -17.78 4.51
N MET A 164 -4.99 -18.33 5.23
CA MET A 164 -5.13 -19.64 5.88
C MET A 164 -6.26 -19.70 6.92
N TYR A 165 -6.53 -18.59 7.61
CA TYR A 165 -7.55 -18.54 8.67
C TYR A 165 -8.91 -18.02 8.22
N TYR A 166 -8.96 -17.08 7.27
CA TYR A 166 -10.17 -16.35 6.87
C TYR A 166 -10.43 -16.35 5.36
N GLY A 167 -9.59 -17.04 4.56
CA GLY A 167 -9.71 -17.05 3.10
C GLY A 167 -9.43 -15.67 2.49
N LEU A 168 -10.15 -15.31 1.42
CA LEU A 168 -9.97 -14.04 0.70
C LEU A 168 -10.09 -12.78 1.58
N PRO A 169 -11.08 -12.62 2.47
CA PRO A 169 -11.13 -11.48 3.39
C PRO A 169 -9.87 -11.34 4.24
N GLY A 170 -9.25 -12.47 4.61
CA GLY A 170 -8.00 -12.50 5.36
C GLY A 170 -6.82 -11.84 4.63
N LEU A 171 -6.78 -11.88 3.30
CA LEU A 171 -5.79 -11.14 2.52
C LEU A 171 -5.97 -9.63 2.67
N GLY A 172 -7.21 -9.13 2.61
CA GLY A 172 -7.52 -7.73 2.81
C GLY A 172 -7.18 -7.24 4.22
N ILE A 173 -7.52 -8.04 5.24
CA ILE A 173 -7.13 -7.78 6.64
C ILE A 173 -5.60 -7.78 6.77
N GLY A 174 -4.91 -8.70 6.10
CA GLY A 174 -3.45 -8.73 6.03
C GLY A 174 -2.84 -7.46 5.43
N MET A 175 -3.43 -6.93 4.36
CA MET A 175 -3.03 -5.63 3.77
C MET A 175 -3.22 -4.47 4.76
N LEU A 176 -4.34 -4.45 5.48
CA LEU A 176 -4.60 -3.43 6.51
C LEU A 176 -3.57 -3.51 7.64
N ILE A 177 -3.33 -4.71 8.19
CA ILE A 177 -2.36 -4.92 9.27
C ILE A 177 -0.96 -4.55 8.82
N SER A 178 -0.56 -4.89 7.59
CA SER A 178 0.74 -4.49 7.05
C SER A 178 0.85 -2.98 6.92
N GLY A 179 -0.21 -2.27 6.49
CA GLY A 179 -0.23 -0.82 6.45
C GLY A 179 -0.05 -0.17 7.83
N VAL A 180 -0.70 -0.72 8.86
CA VAL A 180 -0.50 -0.28 10.26
C VAL A 180 0.94 -0.54 10.71
N PHE A 181 1.49 -1.71 10.41
CA PHE A 181 2.88 -2.06 10.73
C PHE A 181 3.87 -1.09 10.08
N ASP A 182 3.69 -0.80 8.80
CA ASP A 182 4.53 0.13 8.05
C ASP A 182 4.50 1.54 8.65
N TRP A 183 3.31 2.02 9.03
CA TRP A 183 3.16 3.29 9.71
C TRP A 183 3.87 3.31 11.07
N LEU A 184 3.73 2.26 11.88
CA LEU A 184 4.41 2.16 13.16
C LEU A 184 5.94 2.06 13.01
N SER A 185 6.43 1.36 11.98
CA SER A 185 7.87 1.17 11.74
C SER A 185 8.61 2.48 11.49
N VAL A 186 7.95 3.47 10.88
CA VAL A 186 8.52 4.80 10.64
C VAL A 186 8.80 5.59 11.93
N TRP A 187 8.09 5.30 13.02
CA TRP A 187 8.33 5.94 14.32
C TRP A 187 9.54 5.37 15.07
N ILE A 188 10.03 4.22 14.65
CA ILE A 188 11.17 3.51 15.27
C ILE A 188 12.50 3.94 14.61
N ILE A 189 12.45 4.46 13.41
CA ILE A 189 13.60 4.92 12.59
C ILE A 189 13.78 6.42 12.72
#